data_b70a7b93245dfd26cc78168b94212d48
#
_entry.id   b70a7b93245dfd26cc78168b94212d48
#
_cell.length_a   1.000
_cell.length_b   1.000
_cell.length_c   1.000
_cell.angle_alpha   90.00
_cell.angle_beta   90.00
_cell.angle_gamma   90.00
#
_symmetry.space_group_name_H-M   'P 1'
#
loop_
_entity.id
_entity.type
_entity.pdbx_description
1 polymer ?
#
loop_
_entity_poly.entity_id
_entity_poly.type
_entity_poly.pdbx_seq_one_letter_code
_entity_poly.pdbx_strand_id
1 'polypeptide(L)'
;VRENVMEGVAAKRAILDRYNELAMNYSDETADEMAQLQDEIDAQNLWDLDAQVDVSMEALRCPPDDSPVTNLSGGERRRVALCKLLLEAPEMLLLDEPTNHLDAETIAWLQKHLIEYKGTILIVTHDRYFLDDITSWILELDRGRGIPYEGNYSAWMEQKAKRLEQEAREDKSRQKAMNRELEWVRQSPRARQAKSKARINAYEEMANQSERELIGNAQIIIPHGPRMGSKVIEVEGISKAYGDNLLINDLTFSLPPGGIVGVIGPNGAGKSTLFRMLTGQEQPDSGSVTFGDTVQL
;
A
#
# COMPACT_ATOMS: atom_id res chain seq x y z
N VAL A 1 3.37 21.02 -13.70
CA VAL A 1 2.64 19.84 -13.20
C VAL A 1 1.51 19.52 -14.16
N ARG A 2 0.61 20.47 -14.42
CA ARG A 2 -0.55 20.23 -15.31
C ARG A 2 -0.14 19.70 -16.69
N GLU A 3 0.87 20.28 -17.32
CA GLU A 3 1.38 19.80 -18.62
C GLU A 3 1.78 18.30 -18.56
N ASN A 4 2.46 17.90 -17.50
CA ASN A 4 2.88 16.51 -17.34
C ASN A 4 1.69 15.55 -17.13
N VAL A 5 0.66 15.97 -16.41
CA VAL A 5 -0.59 15.20 -16.26
C VAL A 5 -1.34 15.11 -17.59
N MET A 6 -1.40 16.22 -18.34
CA MET A 6 -2.05 16.28 -19.65
C MET A 6 -1.41 15.38 -20.71
N GLU A 7 -0.12 15.08 -20.59
CA GLU A 7 0.52 14.08 -21.45
C GLU A 7 -0.14 12.69 -21.35
N GLY A 8 -0.66 12.31 -20.16
CA GLY A 8 -1.37 11.04 -19.96
C GLY A 8 -2.70 10.97 -20.70
N VAL A 9 -3.30 12.11 -20.99
CA VAL A 9 -4.57 12.21 -21.72
C VAL A 9 -4.40 12.71 -23.16
N ALA A 10 -3.17 12.80 -23.66
CA ALA A 10 -2.87 13.36 -24.99
C ALA A 10 -3.62 12.64 -26.12
N ALA A 11 -3.72 11.31 -26.06
CA ALA A 11 -4.47 10.54 -27.04
C ALA A 11 -5.97 10.87 -27.01
N LYS A 12 -6.55 10.96 -25.80
CA LYS A 12 -7.96 11.33 -25.59
C LYS A 12 -8.24 12.77 -26.06
N ARG A 13 -7.30 13.67 -25.81
CA ARG A 13 -7.37 15.06 -26.27
C ARG A 13 -7.34 15.16 -27.79
N ALA A 14 -6.49 14.38 -28.45
CA ALA A 14 -6.42 14.36 -29.90
C ALA A 14 -7.74 13.94 -30.57
N ILE A 15 -8.51 13.03 -29.95
CA ILE A 15 -9.86 12.65 -30.42
C ILE A 15 -10.80 13.85 -30.36
N LEU A 16 -10.82 14.58 -29.24
CA LEU A 16 -11.64 15.78 -29.08
C LEU A 16 -11.24 16.90 -30.06
N ASP A 17 -9.94 17.13 -30.20
CA ASP A 17 -9.41 18.16 -31.10
C ASP A 17 -9.77 17.83 -32.56
N ARG A 18 -9.65 16.55 -32.96
CA ARG A 18 -10.05 16.10 -34.30
C ARG A 18 -11.56 16.25 -34.55
N TYR A 19 -12.39 15.88 -33.55
CA TYR A 19 -13.82 16.10 -33.64
C TYR A 19 -14.17 17.58 -33.80
N ASN A 20 -13.55 18.46 -33.02
CA ASN A 20 -13.77 19.90 -33.10
C ASN A 20 -13.32 20.49 -34.45
N GLU A 21 -12.19 20.02 -34.99
CA GLU A 21 -11.70 20.41 -36.32
C GLU A 21 -12.72 20.05 -37.41
N LEU A 22 -13.26 18.82 -37.38
CA LEU A 22 -14.28 18.37 -38.32
C LEU A 22 -15.60 19.12 -38.16
N ALA A 23 -16.00 19.44 -36.89
CA ALA A 23 -17.19 20.22 -36.62
C ALA A 23 -17.11 21.65 -37.18
N MET A 24 -15.91 22.27 -37.15
CA MET A 24 -15.68 23.60 -37.73
C MET A 24 -15.63 23.58 -39.26
N ASN A 25 -15.20 22.45 -39.85
CA ASN A 25 -15.03 22.30 -41.31
C ASN A 25 -15.93 21.15 -41.82
N TYR A 26 -17.19 21.13 -41.42
CA TYR A 26 -18.12 20.05 -41.77
C TYR A 26 -18.28 19.90 -43.27
N SER A 27 -18.20 18.67 -43.77
CA SER A 27 -18.52 18.27 -45.12
C SER A 27 -19.17 16.89 -45.14
N ASP A 28 -19.95 16.59 -46.17
CA ASP A 28 -20.60 15.29 -46.30
C ASP A 28 -19.57 14.13 -46.38
N GLU A 29 -18.35 14.40 -46.82
CA GLU A 29 -17.26 13.42 -46.89
C GLU A 29 -16.67 13.06 -45.51
N THR A 30 -16.79 13.98 -44.56
CA THR A 30 -16.27 13.80 -43.19
C THR A 30 -17.35 13.41 -42.14
N ALA A 31 -18.60 13.29 -42.61
CA ALA A 31 -19.72 12.98 -41.69
C ALA A 31 -19.58 11.63 -40.99
N ASP A 32 -19.11 10.59 -41.68
CA ASP A 32 -18.91 9.26 -41.11
C ASP A 32 -17.77 9.24 -40.05
N GLU A 33 -16.65 9.95 -40.34
CA GLU A 33 -15.54 10.09 -39.39
C GLU A 33 -16.00 10.84 -38.14
N MET A 34 -16.76 11.92 -38.32
CA MET A 34 -17.29 12.71 -37.20
C MET A 34 -18.22 11.89 -36.32
N ALA A 35 -19.11 11.07 -36.91
CA ALA A 35 -20.00 10.19 -36.16
C ALA A 35 -19.22 9.13 -35.35
N GLN A 36 -18.18 8.52 -35.93
CA GLN A 36 -17.32 7.57 -35.22
C GLN A 36 -16.60 8.22 -34.03
N LEU A 37 -16.03 9.40 -34.23
CA LEU A 37 -15.37 10.14 -33.15
C LEU A 37 -16.36 10.53 -32.05
N GLN A 38 -17.60 10.91 -32.40
CA GLN A 38 -18.64 11.21 -31.43
C GLN A 38 -19.00 9.99 -30.58
N ASP A 39 -19.19 8.83 -31.21
CA ASP A 39 -19.45 7.58 -30.49
C ASP A 39 -18.30 7.22 -29.53
N GLU A 40 -17.06 7.46 -29.95
CA GLU A 40 -15.86 7.22 -29.11
C GLU A 40 -15.79 8.21 -27.96
N ILE A 41 -16.06 9.49 -28.18
CA ILE A 41 -16.10 10.54 -27.16
C ILE A 41 -17.18 10.22 -26.12
N ASP A 42 -18.37 9.80 -26.57
CA ASP A 42 -19.50 9.44 -25.70
C ASP A 42 -19.17 8.16 -24.89
N ALA A 43 -18.59 7.14 -25.53
CA ALA A 43 -18.23 5.88 -24.86
C ALA A 43 -17.17 6.05 -23.78
N GLN A 44 -16.24 7.00 -23.97
CA GLN A 44 -15.18 7.31 -23.02
C GLN A 44 -15.48 8.52 -22.12
N ASN A 45 -16.64 9.17 -22.29
CA ASN A 45 -17.05 10.39 -21.58
C ASN A 45 -15.99 11.51 -21.65
N LEU A 46 -15.47 11.78 -22.88
CA LEU A 46 -14.36 12.73 -23.04
C LEU A 46 -14.81 14.20 -23.06
N TRP A 47 -16.12 14.49 -23.16
CA TRP A 47 -16.63 15.87 -23.14
C TRP A 47 -16.18 16.66 -21.91
N ASP A 48 -16.07 15.99 -20.78
CA ASP A 48 -15.66 16.55 -19.50
C ASP A 48 -14.18 16.26 -19.13
N LEU A 49 -13.33 16.01 -20.14
CA LEU A 49 -11.94 15.58 -19.91
C LEU A 49 -11.15 16.54 -19.02
N ASP A 50 -11.28 17.85 -19.25
CA ASP A 50 -10.57 18.85 -18.44
C ASP A 50 -11.06 18.83 -16.99
N ALA A 51 -12.37 18.68 -16.77
CA ALA A 51 -12.94 18.53 -15.42
C ALA A 51 -12.49 17.23 -14.73
N GLN A 52 -12.36 16.12 -15.47
CA GLN A 52 -11.84 14.87 -14.94
C GLN A 52 -10.36 15.02 -14.50
N VAL A 53 -9.57 15.76 -15.27
CA VAL A 53 -8.18 16.08 -14.91
C VAL A 53 -8.14 16.91 -13.64
N ASP A 54 -8.94 17.97 -13.55
CA ASP A 54 -9.01 18.85 -12.37
C ASP A 54 -9.40 18.08 -11.10
N VAL A 55 -10.46 17.29 -11.16
CA VAL A 55 -10.94 16.45 -10.05
C VAL A 55 -9.87 15.44 -9.62
N SER A 56 -9.17 14.81 -10.56
CA SER A 56 -8.13 13.84 -10.24
C SER A 56 -6.89 14.49 -9.63
N MET A 57 -6.50 15.65 -10.13
CA MET A 57 -5.39 16.43 -9.58
C MET A 57 -5.69 16.94 -8.17
N GLU A 58 -6.92 17.40 -7.91
CA GLU A 58 -7.37 17.84 -6.59
C GLU A 58 -7.44 16.67 -5.61
N ALA A 59 -8.05 15.55 -5.99
CA ALA A 59 -8.18 14.36 -5.16
C ALA A 59 -6.84 13.75 -4.75
N LEU A 60 -5.87 13.72 -5.67
CA LEU A 60 -4.51 13.29 -5.40
C LEU A 60 -3.63 14.39 -4.79
N ARG A 61 -4.21 15.57 -4.53
CA ARG A 61 -3.49 16.73 -3.97
C ARG A 61 -2.19 17.00 -4.72
N CYS A 62 -2.29 17.05 -6.04
CA CYS A 62 -1.18 17.43 -6.89
C CYS A 62 -0.73 18.86 -6.56
N PRO A 63 0.57 19.18 -6.73
CA PRO A 63 1.06 20.55 -6.59
C PRO A 63 0.40 21.51 -7.60
N PRO A 64 0.47 22.82 -7.36
CA PRO A 64 -0.07 23.83 -8.28
C PRO A 64 0.36 23.59 -9.73
N ASP A 65 -0.53 23.92 -10.66
CA ASP A 65 -0.39 23.67 -12.09
C ASP A 65 0.93 24.15 -12.69
N ASP A 66 1.38 25.31 -12.26
CA ASP A 66 2.60 25.99 -12.75
C ASP A 66 3.89 25.45 -12.14
N SER A 67 3.80 24.56 -11.14
CA SER A 67 4.99 24.05 -10.45
C SER A 67 5.85 23.21 -11.38
N PRO A 68 7.18 23.51 -11.48
CA PRO A 68 8.09 22.70 -12.29
C PRO A 68 8.28 21.34 -11.63
N VAL A 69 8.09 20.25 -12.42
CA VAL A 69 8.21 18.86 -11.91
C VAL A 69 9.59 18.56 -11.34
N THR A 70 10.62 19.25 -11.79
CA THR A 70 12.01 19.13 -11.30
C THR A 70 12.17 19.52 -9.84
N ASN A 71 11.35 20.44 -9.34
CA ASN A 71 11.46 21.01 -7.99
C ASN A 71 10.57 20.28 -6.97
N LEU A 72 9.79 19.30 -7.40
CA LEU A 72 8.88 18.57 -6.54
C LEU A 72 9.61 17.59 -5.61
N SER A 73 9.08 17.42 -4.41
CA SER A 73 9.48 16.35 -3.51
C SER A 73 9.20 14.96 -4.10
N GLY A 74 9.84 13.92 -3.58
CA GLY A 74 9.60 12.55 -4.04
C GLY A 74 8.13 12.11 -3.94
N GLY A 75 7.43 12.52 -2.88
CA GLY A 75 6.01 12.22 -2.69
C GLY A 75 5.11 12.96 -3.69
N GLU A 76 5.38 14.23 -3.95
CA GLU A 76 4.65 15.02 -4.94
C GLU A 76 4.82 14.47 -6.35
N ARG A 77 6.05 14.13 -6.74
CA ARG A 77 6.32 13.50 -8.03
C ARG A 77 5.55 12.19 -8.22
N ARG A 78 5.47 11.36 -7.15
CA ARG A 78 4.69 10.11 -7.19
C ARG A 78 3.20 10.37 -7.36
N ARG A 79 2.64 11.38 -6.68
CA ARG A 79 1.21 11.74 -6.84
C ARG A 79 0.90 12.24 -8.25
N VAL A 80 1.76 13.08 -8.82
CA VAL A 80 1.63 13.54 -10.21
C VAL A 80 1.72 12.38 -11.21
N ALA A 81 2.68 11.48 -11.02
CA ALA A 81 2.84 10.30 -11.86
C ALA A 81 1.64 9.34 -11.74
N LEU A 82 1.12 9.14 -10.53
CA LEU A 82 -0.08 8.33 -10.29
C LEU A 82 -1.30 8.97 -10.97
N CYS A 83 -1.49 10.29 -10.83
CA CYS A 83 -2.56 11.03 -11.50
C CYS A 83 -2.52 10.83 -13.01
N LYS A 84 -1.36 11.05 -13.62
CA LYS A 84 -1.13 10.83 -15.06
C LYS A 84 -1.51 9.42 -15.49
N LEU A 85 -1.02 8.40 -14.75
CA LEU A 85 -1.25 6.99 -15.06
C LEU A 85 -2.73 6.60 -14.95
N LEU A 86 -3.44 7.07 -13.93
CA LEU A 86 -4.86 6.78 -13.75
C LEU A 86 -5.72 7.44 -14.85
N LEU A 87 -5.37 8.65 -15.27
CA LEU A 87 -6.05 9.36 -16.35
C LEU A 87 -5.76 8.75 -17.73
N GLU A 88 -4.58 8.20 -17.95
CA GLU A 88 -4.23 7.44 -19.16
C GLU A 88 -5.13 6.22 -19.31
N ALA A 89 -5.46 5.57 -18.19
CA ALA A 89 -6.33 4.40 -18.08
C ALA A 89 -5.90 3.24 -19.01
N PRO A 90 -4.66 2.72 -18.91
CA PRO A 90 -4.19 1.60 -19.70
C PRO A 90 -4.98 0.33 -19.41
N GLU A 91 -4.93 -0.67 -20.30
CA GLU A 91 -5.58 -1.97 -20.08
C GLU A 91 -5.05 -2.72 -18.85
N MET A 92 -3.81 -2.45 -18.44
CA MET A 92 -3.18 -3.05 -17.27
C MET A 92 -2.42 -2.01 -16.44
N LEU A 93 -2.75 -1.94 -15.15
CA LEU A 93 -2.04 -1.12 -14.15
C LEU A 93 -1.11 -2.00 -13.31
N LEU A 94 0.14 -1.56 -13.16
CA LEU A 94 1.10 -2.14 -12.23
C LEU A 94 1.43 -1.08 -11.17
N LEU A 95 0.99 -1.30 -9.94
CA LEU A 95 1.13 -0.35 -8.83
C LEU A 95 2.00 -0.96 -7.73
N ASP A 96 3.10 -0.28 -7.41
CA ASP A 96 3.99 -0.65 -6.31
C ASP A 96 3.88 0.38 -5.19
N GLU A 97 3.34 -0.05 -4.04
CA GLU A 97 3.10 0.76 -2.85
C GLU A 97 2.36 2.09 -3.15
N PRO A 98 1.18 2.04 -3.82
CA PRO A 98 0.50 3.26 -4.27
C PRO A 98 -0.06 4.10 -3.11
N THR A 99 -0.28 3.53 -1.93
CA THR A 99 -0.79 4.22 -0.74
C THR A 99 0.29 4.99 0.03
N ASN A 100 1.57 4.74 -0.24
CA ASN A 100 2.66 5.41 0.45
C ASN A 100 2.63 6.92 0.22
N HIS A 101 2.74 7.68 1.30
CA HIS A 101 2.71 9.14 1.32
C HIS A 101 1.35 9.78 0.94
N LEU A 102 0.29 8.99 0.84
CA LEU A 102 -1.07 9.49 0.69
C LEU A 102 -1.71 9.67 2.07
N ASP A 103 -2.63 10.63 2.17
CA ASP A 103 -3.48 10.75 3.35
C ASP A 103 -4.76 9.91 3.20
N ALA A 104 -5.54 9.79 4.27
CA ALA A 104 -6.70 8.90 4.31
C ALA A 104 -7.78 9.27 3.27
N GLU A 105 -7.97 10.55 2.98
CA GLU A 105 -8.94 11.02 1.99
C GLU A 105 -8.50 10.64 0.57
N THR A 106 -7.24 10.85 0.26
CA THR A 106 -6.64 10.46 -1.03
C THR A 106 -6.67 8.95 -1.22
N ILE A 107 -6.40 8.16 -0.16
CA ILE A 107 -6.49 6.69 -0.20
C ILE A 107 -7.93 6.25 -0.48
N ALA A 108 -8.92 6.84 0.20
CA ALA A 108 -10.34 6.51 -0.01
C ALA A 108 -10.79 6.82 -1.45
N TRP A 109 -10.34 7.94 -2.01
CA TRP A 109 -10.61 8.27 -3.40
C TRP A 109 -9.96 7.27 -4.36
N LEU A 110 -8.67 6.92 -4.12
CA LEU A 110 -7.94 5.94 -4.92
C LEU A 110 -8.62 4.57 -4.89
N GLN A 111 -9.05 4.09 -3.72
CA GLN A 111 -9.80 2.84 -3.57
C GLN A 111 -11.04 2.83 -4.47
N LYS A 112 -11.86 3.90 -4.39
CA LYS A 112 -13.06 4.02 -5.21
C LYS A 112 -12.72 3.99 -6.71
N HIS A 113 -11.70 4.73 -7.12
CA HIS A 113 -11.27 4.79 -8.52
C HIS A 113 -10.80 3.42 -9.04
N LEU A 114 -10.03 2.67 -8.23
CA LEU A 114 -9.53 1.34 -8.61
C LEU A 114 -10.64 0.27 -8.63
N ILE A 115 -11.65 0.37 -7.76
CA ILE A 115 -12.82 -0.53 -7.79
C ILE A 115 -13.62 -0.34 -9.10
N GLU A 116 -13.74 0.89 -9.58
CA GLU A 116 -14.47 1.23 -10.81
C GLU A 116 -13.62 1.02 -12.08
N TYR A 117 -12.33 0.71 -11.92
CA TYR A 117 -11.40 0.57 -13.04
C TYR A 117 -11.74 -0.65 -13.92
N LYS A 118 -11.80 -0.44 -15.24
CA LYS A 118 -12.21 -1.49 -16.17
C LYS A 118 -11.07 -2.42 -16.62
N GLY A 119 -9.82 -2.00 -16.42
CA GLY A 119 -8.64 -2.79 -16.80
C GLY A 119 -8.21 -3.77 -15.71
N THR A 120 -7.15 -4.51 -15.99
CA THR A 120 -6.51 -5.40 -15.02
C THR A 120 -5.57 -4.62 -14.12
N ILE A 121 -5.61 -4.87 -12.81
CA ILE A 121 -4.75 -4.21 -11.84
C ILE A 121 -3.91 -5.25 -11.10
N LEU A 122 -2.59 -5.07 -11.08
CA LEU A 122 -1.68 -5.79 -10.20
C LEU A 122 -1.07 -4.81 -9.20
N ILE A 123 -1.28 -5.07 -7.91
CA ILE A 123 -0.84 -4.18 -6.83
C ILE A 123 0.09 -4.94 -5.90
N VAL A 124 1.20 -4.29 -5.55
CA VAL A 124 2.08 -4.71 -4.45
C VAL A 124 1.93 -3.66 -3.35
N THR A 125 1.50 -4.07 -2.14
CA THR A 125 1.40 -3.16 -0.99
C THR A 125 1.42 -3.94 0.34
N HIS A 126 1.82 -3.24 1.40
CA HIS A 126 1.73 -3.71 2.78
C HIS A 126 0.46 -3.22 3.50
N ASP A 127 -0.36 -2.41 2.86
CA ASP A 127 -1.62 -1.91 3.40
C ASP A 127 -2.73 -2.96 3.27
N ARG A 128 -2.92 -3.72 4.35
CA ARG A 128 -3.91 -4.80 4.41
C ARG A 128 -5.36 -4.30 4.30
N TYR A 129 -5.66 -3.11 4.78
CA TYR A 129 -7.01 -2.54 4.69
C TYR A 129 -7.32 -2.16 3.25
N PHE A 130 -6.35 -1.53 2.58
CA PHE A 130 -6.45 -1.23 1.17
C PHE A 130 -6.67 -2.50 0.32
N LEU A 131 -5.90 -3.57 0.57
CA LEU A 131 -6.08 -4.84 -0.13
C LEU A 131 -7.44 -5.50 0.17
N ASP A 132 -7.92 -5.41 1.41
CA ASP A 132 -9.19 -6.04 1.80
C ASP A 132 -10.37 -5.44 1.04
N ASP A 133 -10.34 -4.15 0.76
CA ASP A 133 -11.42 -3.42 0.09
C ASP A 133 -11.42 -3.59 -1.43
N ILE A 134 -10.24 -3.72 -2.08
CA ILE A 134 -10.13 -3.62 -3.54
C ILE A 134 -9.81 -4.94 -4.25
N THR A 135 -9.27 -5.95 -3.54
CA THR A 135 -8.81 -7.17 -4.20
C THR A 135 -9.86 -8.27 -4.22
N SER A 136 -9.94 -8.99 -5.34
CA SER A 136 -10.69 -10.23 -5.49
C SER A 136 -9.78 -11.46 -5.56
N TRP A 137 -8.47 -11.27 -5.72
CA TRP A 137 -7.44 -12.29 -5.75
C TRP A 137 -6.18 -11.80 -5.04
N ILE A 138 -5.53 -12.71 -4.31
CA ILE A 138 -4.22 -12.48 -3.67
C ILE A 138 -3.22 -13.50 -4.20
N LEU A 139 -2.07 -13.01 -4.66
CA LEU A 139 -0.93 -13.84 -5.02
C LEU A 139 0.10 -13.79 -3.90
N GLU A 140 0.21 -14.86 -3.11
CA GLU A 140 1.26 -14.99 -2.10
C GLU A 140 2.54 -15.51 -2.72
N LEU A 141 3.64 -14.80 -2.49
CA LEU A 141 4.99 -15.28 -2.82
C LEU A 141 5.60 -15.92 -1.58
N ASP A 142 5.67 -17.24 -1.55
CA ASP A 142 6.22 -18.00 -0.43
C ASP A 142 7.25 -19.01 -0.91
N ARG A 143 8.48 -18.92 -0.37
CA ARG A 143 9.59 -19.85 -0.67
C ARG A 143 9.83 -20.06 -2.17
N GLY A 144 9.81 -18.96 -2.93
CA GLY A 144 10.03 -18.99 -4.39
C GLY A 144 8.85 -19.53 -5.21
N ARG A 145 7.69 -19.71 -4.60
CA ARG A 145 6.45 -20.15 -5.27
C ARG A 145 5.41 -19.05 -5.20
N GLY A 146 4.64 -18.88 -6.29
CA GLY A 146 3.46 -18.04 -6.31
C GLY A 146 2.24 -18.91 -6.01
N ILE A 147 1.49 -18.55 -4.99
CA ILE A 147 0.28 -19.29 -4.56
C ILE A 147 -0.90 -18.34 -4.69
N PRO A 148 -1.81 -18.56 -5.66
CA PRO A 148 -2.99 -17.73 -5.82
C PRO A 148 -4.08 -18.14 -4.82
N TYR A 149 -4.75 -17.12 -4.27
CA TYR A 149 -5.92 -17.28 -3.40
C TYR A 149 -7.06 -16.44 -3.95
N GLU A 150 -8.23 -17.01 -4.01
CA GLU A 150 -9.45 -16.30 -4.35
C GLU A 150 -10.00 -15.58 -3.11
N GLY A 151 -10.38 -14.33 -3.30
CA GLY A 151 -10.90 -13.47 -2.26
C GLY A 151 -9.95 -12.33 -1.87
N ASN A 152 -10.36 -11.56 -0.87
CA ASN A 152 -9.65 -10.42 -0.32
C ASN A 152 -8.59 -10.84 0.73
N TYR A 153 -7.98 -9.86 1.38
CA TYR A 153 -6.93 -10.10 2.38
C TYR A 153 -7.43 -10.93 3.58
N SER A 154 -8.64 -10.67 4.07
CA SER A 154 -9.26 -11.44 5.16
C SER A 154 -9.49 -12.91 4.77
N ALA A 155 -9.99 -13.17 3.57
CA ALA A 155 -10.16 -14.51 3.05
C ALA A 155 -8.82 -15.26 2.86
N TRP A 156 -7.78 -14.52 2.40
CA TRP A 156 -6.43 -15.07 2.31
C TRP A 156 -5.88 -15.48 3.68
N MET A 157 -6.05 -14.66 4.71
CA MET A 157 -5.60 -14.99 6.08
C MET A 157 -6.21 -16.29 6.59
N GLU A 158 -7.53 -16.48 6.39
CA GLU A 158 -8.22 -17.71 6.80
C GLU A 158 -7.72 -18.94 6.04
N GLN A 159 -7.56 -18.81 4.71
CA GLN A 159 -7.07 -19.90 3.86
C GLN A 159 -5.62 -20.26 4.21
N LYS A 160 -4.79 -19.25 4.44
CA LYS A 160 -3.39 -19.43 4.88
C LYS A 160 -3.31 -20.13 6.22
N ALA A 161 -4.14 -19.74 7.20
CA ALA A 161 -4.18 -20.37 8.52
C ALA A 161 -4.52 -21.88 8.40
N LYS A 162 -5.52 -22.23 7.60
CA LYS A 162 -5.91 -23.63 7.33
C LYS A 162 -4.77 -24.39 6.64
N ARG A 163 -4.10 -23.80 5.66
CA ARG A 163 -2.94 -24.42 4.98
C ARG A 163 -1.81 -24.70 5.96
N LEU A 164 -1.44 -23.72 6.78
CA LEU A 164 -0.37 -23.89 7.77
C LEU A 164 -0.71 -24.96 8.82
N GLU A 165 -1.97 -25.05 9.24
CA GLU A 165 -2.42 -26.12 10.15
C GLU A 165 -2.30 -27.51 9.50
N GLN A 166 -2.69 -27.62 8.24
CA GLN A 166 -2.55 -28.87 7.49
C GLN A 166 -1.07 -29.24 7.30
N GLU A 167 -0.22 -28.30 6.88
CA GLU A 167 1.23 -28.51 6.75
C GLU A 167 1.85 -28.98 8.08
N ALA A 168 1.45 -28.35 9.20
CA ALA A 168 1.94 -28.74 10.52
C ALA A 168 1.50 -30.16 10.94
N ARG A 169 0.28 -30.60 10.56
CA ARG A 169 -0.20 -31.96 10.79
C ARG A 169 0.57 -32.98 9.94
N GLU A 170 0.82 -32.67 8.67
CA GLU A 170 1.58 -33.50 7.75
C GLU A 170 3.04 -33.66 8.21
N ASP A 171 3.67 -32.55 8.65
CA ASP A 171 5.04 -32.57 9.17
C ASP A 171 5.16 -33.41 10.45
N LYS A 172 4.20 -33.28 11.39
CA LYS A 172 4.16 -34.14 12.57
C LYS A 172 4.00 -35.62 12.20
N SER A 173 3.18 -35.94 11.21
CA SER A 173 3.00 -37.32 10.74
C SER A 173 4.26 -37.84 10.07
N ARG A 174 4.93 -37.02 9.25
CA ARG A 174 6.21 -37.35 8.62
C ARG A 174 7.30 -37.58 9.67
N GLN A 175 7.40 -36.72 10.66
CA GLN A 175 8.39 -36.85 11.74
C GLN A 175 8.19 -38.12 12.57
N LYS A 176 6.91 -38.49 12.84
CA LYS A 176 6.58 -39.78 13.48
C LYS A 176 6.98 -40.96 12.61
N ALA A 177 6.72 -40.91 11.31
CA ALA A 177 7.14 -41.94 10.36
C ALA A 177 8.66 -42.07 10.30
N MET A 178 9.36 -40.94 10.20
CA MET A 178 10.82 -40.88 10.17
C MET A 178 11.45 -41.43 11.45
N ASN A 179 10.91 -41.11 12.62
CA ASN A 179 11.37 -41.65 13.91
C ASN A 179 11.15 -43.18 13.99
N ARG A 180 10.02 -43.72 13.50
CA ARG A 180 9.78 -45.17 13.42
C ARG A 180 10.80 -45.87 12.52
N GLU A 181 11.08 -45.28 11.36
CA GLU A 181 12.09 -45.83 10.44
C GLU A 181 13.52 -45.76 11.06
N LEU A 182 13.80 -44.68 11.77
CA LEU A 182 15.09 -44.52 12.49
C LEU A 182 15.26 -45.57 13.61
N GLU A 183 14.22 -45.81 14.39
CA GLU A 183 14.22 -46.87 15.41
C GLU A 183 14.39 -48.23 14.76
N TRP A 184 13.73 -48.51 13.65
CA TRP A 184 13.87 -49.73 12.91
C TRP A 184 15.31 -49.90 12.35
N VAL A 185 15.93 -48.86 11.82
CA VAL A 185 17.33 -48.85 11.32
C VAL A 185 18.31 -49.13 12.47
N ARG A 186 18.01 -48.68 13.70
CA ARG A 186 18.82 -48.91 14.89
C ARG A 186 18.70 -50.32 15.49
N GLN A 187 17.59 -51.05 15.26
CA GLN A 187 17.22 -52.29 15.88
C GLN A 187 17.78 -53.57 15.24
N SER A 188 18.94 -53.74 14.82
CA SER A 188 19.57 -55.05 14.56
C SER A 188 20.24 -55.27 13.21
N PRO A 189 21.47 -55.83 13.22
CA PRO A 189 22.26 -56.13 12.01
C PRO A 189 21.73 -57.32 11.18
N ARG A 190 20.98 -58.26 11.78
CA ARG A 190 20.55 -59.51 11.12
C ARG A 190 19.34 -59.36 10.18
N ALA A 191 18.54 -58.35 10.30
CA ALA A 191 17.41 -58.08 9.41
C ALA A 191 17.74 -57.30 8.14
N ARG A 192 18.99 -56.93 7.94
CA ARG A 192 19.46 -55.97 6.92
C ARG A 192 19.65 -56.56 5.52
N GLN A 193 19.51 -57.87 5.27
CA GLN A 193 20.15 -58.45 4.09
C GLN A 193 19.44 -58.36 2.73
N ALA A 194 18.21 -57.99 2.55
CA ALA A 194 17.67 -57.84 1.19
C ALA A 194 16.54 -56.79 1.02
N LYS A 195 15.79 -56.46 2.09
CA LYS A 195 14.70 -55.48 2.00
C LYS A 195 15.10 -54.08 2.50
N SER A 196 16.38 -53.89 2.91
CA SER A 196 16.82 -52.70 3.62
C SER A 196 17.14 -51.49 2.69
N LYS A 197 17.56 -51.77 1.44
CA LYS A 197 18.07 -50.68 0.57
C LYS A 197 16.94 -49.76 0.11
N ALA A 198 15.77 -50.28 -0.18
CA ALA A 198 14.61 -49.47 -0.55
C ALA A 198 14.11 -48.62 0.64
N ARG A 199 14.15 -49.16 1.87
CA ARG A 199 13.77 -48.43 3.09
C ARG A 199 14.77 -47.40 3.51
N ILE A 200 16.05 -47.64 3.32
CA ILE A 200 17.13 -46.65 3.56
C ILE A 200 17.03 -45.52 2.56
N ASN A 201 16.81 -45.83 1.28
CA ASN A 201 16.59 -44.79 0.26
C ASN A 201 15.29 -43.98 0.55
N ALA A 202 14.20 -44.62 0.98
CA ALA A 202 12.99 -43.90 1.39
C ALA A 202 13.20 -43.01 2.63
N TYR A 203 14.04 -43.43 3.59
CA TYR A 203 14.44 -42.59 4.72
C TYR A 203 15.30 -41.40 4.29
N GLU A 204 16.27 -41.62 3.41
CA GLU A 204 17.13 -40.55 2.87
C GLU A 204 16.32 -39.54 2.04
N GLU A 205 15.35 -40.01 1.25
CA GLU A 205 14.40 -39.13 0.55
C GLU A 205 13.54 -38.32 1.53
N MET A 206 13.02 -38.93 2.58
CA MET A 206 12.25 -38.24 3.63
C MET A 206 13.13 -37.25 4.42
N ALA A 207 14.39 -37.58 4.69
CA ALA A 207 15.33 -36.71 5.37
C ALA A 207 15.72 -35.50 4.52
N ASN A 208 15.97 -35.70 3.22
CA ASN A 208 16.30 -34.62 2.29
C ASN A 208 15.09 -33.69 2.01
N GLN A 209 13.86 -34.19 2.15
CA GLN A 209 12.64 -33.36 2.05
C GLN A 209 12.30 -32.62 3.36
N SER A 210 12.96 -32.96 4.47
CA SER A 210 12.67 -32.48 5.83
C SER A 210 13.30 -31.11 6.17
N GLU A 211 14.09 -30.50 5.31
CA GLU A 211 14.63 -29.15 5.50
C GLU A 211 13.65 -28.05 5.15
N ARG A 212 12.38 -28.19 5.54
CA ARG A 212 11.46 -27.06 5.55
C ARG A 212 11.76 -26.22 6.78
N GLU A 213 12.34 -25.04 6.59
CA GLU A 213 12.47 -24.05 7.66
C GLU A 213 11.10 -23.74 8.24
N LEU A 214 10.93 -24.06 9.52
CA LEU A 214 9.77 -23.64 10.30
C LEU A 214 9.86 -22.12 10.44
N ILE A 215 8.95 -21.40 9.79
CA ILE A 215 8.79 -19.97 10.02
C ILE A 215 8.26 -19.83 11.46
N GLY A 216 9.17 -19.57 12.39
CA GLY A 216 8.80 -19.22 13.75
C GLY A 216 8.12 -17.86 13.77
N ASN A 217 7.01 -17.74 14.47
CA ASN A 217 6.44 -16.43 14.79
C ASN A 217 7.46 -15.67 15.63
N ALA A 218 8.06 -14.62 15.07
CA ALA A 218 8.89 -13.71 15.83
C ALA A 218 7.99 -12.97 16.85
N GLN A 219 8.11 -13.30 18.11
CA GLN A 219 7.50 -12.50 19.18
C GLN A 219 8.42 -11.31 19.47
N ILE A 220 7.95 -10.12 19.12
CA ILE A 220 8.60 -8.89 19.55
C ILE A 220 8.17 -8.65 21.00
N ILE A 221 9.07 -8.90 21.95
CA ILE A 221 8.85 -8.59 23.36
C ILE A 221 9.44 -7.21 23.62
N ILE A 222 8.59 -6.22 23.82
CA ILE A 222 8.99 -4.89 24.27
C ILE A 222 8.91 -4.90 25.80
N PRO A 223 10.05 -4.82 26.52
CA PRO A 223 10.02 -4.77 27.97
C PRO A 223 9.31 -3.51 28.44
N HIS A 224 8.54 -3.63 29.51
CA HIS A 224 7.91 -2.46 30.13
C HIS A 224 8.99 -1.51 30.63
N GLY A 225 8.91 -0.25 30.19
CA GLY A 225 9.74 0.83 30.73
C GLY A 225 9.41 1.13 32.21
N PRO A 226 10.22 1.97 32.88
CA PRO A 226 9.92 2.44 34.23
C PRO A 226 8.55 3.14 34.25
N ARG A 227 7.85 3.09 35.38
CA ARG A 227 6.55 3.75 35.53
C ARG A 227 6.70 5.26 35.25
N MET A 228 5.93 5.76 34.31
CA MET A 228 5.85 7.19 34.05
C MET A 228 5.12 7.90 35.20
N GLY A 229 5.51 9.15 35.49
CA GLY A 229 4.80 10.03 36.42
C GLY A 229 3.38 10.37 35.90
N SER A 230 2.64 11.14 36.68
CA SER A 230 1.29 11.57 36.30
C SER A 230 1.25 12.54 35.08
N LYS A 231 2.36 13.22 34.83
CA LYS A 231 2.55 14.14 33.70
C LYS A 231 3.52 13.49 32.71
N VAL A 232 3.13 13.42 31.45
CA VAL A 232 3.99 12.92 30.36
C VAL A 232 4.41 14.07 29.47
N ILE A 233 3.48 14.66 28.72
CA ILE A 233 3.70 15.85 27.92
C ILE A 233 2.49 16.78 28.12
N GLU A 234 2.76 18.03 28.45
CA GLU A 234 1.77 19.11 28.48
C GLU A 234 2.14 20.14 27.40
N VAL A 235 1.19 20.44 26.55
CA VAL A 235 1.29 21.39 25.46
C VAL A 235 0.30 22.51 25.73
N GLU A 236 0.78 23.75 25.84
CA GLU A 236 -0.03 24.92 26.16
C GLU A 236 0.11 26.00 25.10
N GLY A 237 -0.97 26.24 24.33
CA GLY A 237 -1.08 27.37 23.43
C GLY A 237 -0.03 27.43 22.33
N ILE A 238 0.47 26.27 21.84
CA ILE A 238 1.50 26.31 20.82
C ILE A 238 0.94 26.77 19.48
N SER A 239 1.70 27.66 18.82
CA SER A 239 1.43 28.10 17.47
C SER A 239 2.69 27.99 16.63
N LYS A 240 2.51 27.68 15.34
CA LYS A 240 3.61 27.55 14.38
C LYS A 240 3.18 27.97 12.98
N ALA A 241 3.95 28.89 12.40
CA ALA A 241 3.77 29.31 11.02
C ALA A 241 5.08 29.24 10.23
N TYR A 242 4.98 29.09 8.93
CA TYR A 242 6.10 29.23 8.00
C TYR A 242 5.76 30.31 6.97
N GLY A 243 6.36 31.49 7.13
CA GLY A 243 5.96 32.67 6.38
C GLY A 243 4.50 33.02 6.63
N ASP A 244 3.70 33.13 5.59
CA ASP A 244 2.27 33.42 5.69
C ASP A 244 1.38 32.20 5.95
N ASN A 245 1.97 31.00 5.98
CA ASN A 245 1.24 29.76 6.18
C ASN A 245 1.20 29.36 7.66
N LEU A 246 0.06 29.59 8.32
CA LEU A 246 -0.21 29.17 9.69
C LEU A 246 -0.58 27.69 9.73
N LEU A 247 0.28 26.83 10.31
CA LEU A 247 0.05 25.38 10.40
C LEU A 247 -0.68 24.97 11.68
N ILE A 248 -0.28 25.55 12.80
CA ILE A 248 -0.81 25.23 14.13
C ILE A 248 -1.15 26.54 14.82
N ASN A 249 -2.36 26.64 15.35
CA ASN A 249 -2.85 27.84 16.02
C ASN A 249 -3.41 27.50 17.40
N ASP A 250 -2.79 28.02 18.45
CA ASP A 250 -3.24 27.90 19.84
C ASP A 250 -3.61 26.48 20.30
N LEU A 251 -2.74 25.51 19.93
CA LEU A 251 -2.97 24.09 20.22
C LEU A 251 -2.59 23.78 21.66
N THR A 252 -3.57 23.32 22.45
CA THR A 252 -3.40 22.91 23.85
C THR A 252 -3.91 21.49 24.03
N PHE A 253 -3.07 20.60 24.57
CA PHE A 253 -3.45 19.22 24.93
C PHE A 253 -2.45 18.61 25.89
N SER A 254 -2.82 17.50 26.52
CA SER A 254 -1.91 16.70 27.35
C SER A 254 -1.93 15.23 26.92
N LEU A 255 -0.75 14.59 26.98
CA LEU A 255 -0.64 13.15 26.74
C LEU A 255 -0.76 12.39 28.06
N PRO A 256 -1.72 11.46 28.18
CA PRO A 256 -1.88 10.68 29.40
C PRO A 256 -0.77 9.62 29.51
N PRO A 257 -0.36 9.23 30.75
CA PRO A 257 0.61 8.18 30.95
C PRO A 257 0.06 6.82 30.46
N GLY A 258 0.87 6.11 29.66
CA GLY A 258 0.48 4.82 29.10
C GLY A 258 -0.57 4.88 27.98
N GLY A 259 -0.97 6.07 27.56
CA GLY A 259 -1.91 6.27 26.45
C GLY A 259 -1.22 6.20 25.09
N ILE A 260 -1.98 5.79 24.08
CA ILE A 260 -1.59 5.89 22.66
C ILE A 260 -2.47 6.94 22.02
N VAL A 261 -1.86 7.99 21.46
CA VAL A 261 -2.58 9.07 20.80
C VAL A 261 -2.24 9.05 19.31
N GLY A 262 -3.25 8.86 18.48
CA GLY A 262 -3.12 8.94 17.02
C GLY A 262 -3.28 10.39 16.54
N VAL A 263 -2.33 10.89 15.73
CA VAL A 263 -2.43 12.20 15.08
C VAL A 263 -2.83 11.98 13.61
N ILE A 264 -4.01 12.44 13.26
CA ILE A 264 -4.55 12.35 11.90
C ILE A 264 -4.71 13.74 11.27
N GLY A 265 -4.75 13.80 9.96
CA GLY A 265 -4.95 15.03 9.20
C GLY A 265 -4.35 14.92 7.80
N PRO A 266 -4.73 15.85 6.90
CA PRO A 266 -4.24 15.89 5.53
C PRO A 266 -2.72 16.09 5.45
N ASN A 267 -2.16 15.79 4.27
CA ASN A 267 -0.77 16.09 3.99
C ASN A 267 -0.55 17.60 4.03
N GLY A 268 0.55 18.04 4.65
CA GLY A 268 0.82 19.48 4.87
C GLY A 268 0.15 20.10 6.10
N ALA A 269 -0.72 19.38 6.84
CA ALA A 269 -1.39 19.91 8.03
C ALA A 269 -0.50 20.15 9.27
N GLY A 270 0.81 19.96 9.16
CA GLY A 270 1.73 20.21 10.27
C GLY A 270 1.99 19.03 11.20
N LYS A 271 1.56 17.78 10.86
CA LYS A 271 1.79 16.59 11.69
C LYS A 271 3.27 16.39 12.05
N SER A 272 4.15 16.42 11.04
CA SER A 272 5.60 16.28 11.25
C SER A 272 6.20 17.46 12.02
N THR A 273 5.67 18.67 11.83
CA THR A 273 6.06 19.87 12.57
C THR A 273 5.70 19.72 14.05
N LEU A 274 4.49 19.22 14.34
CA LEU A 274 4.09 18.92 15.72
C LEU A 274 5.06 17.93 16.37
N PHE A 275 5.40 16.81 15.69
CA PHE A 275 6.38 15.86 16.22
C PHE A 275 7.75 16.47 16.46
N ARG A 276 8.24 17.32 15.56
CA ARG A 276 9.53 18.03 15.74
C ARG A 276 9.49 18.96 16.94
N MET A 277 8.38 19.67 17.17
CA MET A 277 8.21 20.50 18.36
C MET A 277 8.15 19.66 19.64
N LEU A 278 7.43 18.54 19.63
CA LEU A 278 7.36 17.61 20.75
C LEU A 278 8.69 16.90 21.04
N THR A 279 9.57 16.75 20.06
CA THR A 279 10.91 16.15 20.25
C THR A 279 12.02 17.21 20.45
N GLY A 280 11.66 18.49 20.55
CA GLY A 280 12.60 19.57 20.76
C GLY A 280 13.49 19.89 19.55
N GLN A 281 13.22 19.29 18.38
CA GLN A 281 13.97 19.56 17.14
C GLN A 281 13.58 20.90 16.52
N GLU A 282 12.41 21.42 16.87
CA GLU A 282 11.89 22.69 16.41
C GLU A 282 11.21 23.41 17.57
N GLN A 283 11.30 24.74 17.59
CA GLN A 283 10.64 25.55 18.61
C GLN A 283 9.29 26.07 18.08
N PRO A 284 8.23 26.07 18.92
CA PRO A 284 7.01 26.76 18.58
C PRO A 284 7.26 28.29 18.53
N ASP A 285 6.47 29.00 17.74
CA ASP A 285 6.55 30.46 17.66
C ASP A 285 5.91 31.12 18.89
N SER A 286 4.91 30.45 19.50
CA SER A 286 4.32 30.83 20.78
C SER A 286 3.87 29.59 21.55
N GLY A 287 3.61 29.74 22.85
CA GLY A 287 3.23 28.64 23.74
C GLY A 287 4.42 27.84 24.28
N SER A 288 4.15 26.74 24.97
CA SER A 288 5.18 25.91 25.59
C SER A 288 4.86 24.42 25.51
N VAL A 289 5.93 23.61 25.49
CA VAL A 289 5.88 22.15 25.61
C VAL A 289 6.64 21.75 26.87
N THR A 290 5.97 21.12 27.81
CA THR A 290 6.55 20.69 29.09
C THR A 290 6.55 19.16 29.17
N PHE A 291 7.68 18.59 29.55
CA PHE A 291 7.86 17.15 29.74
C PHE A 291 7.85 16.81 31.22
N GLY A 292 7.28 15.67 31.57
CA GLY A 292 7.41 15.12 32.90
C GLY A 292 8.83 14.61 33.18
N ASP A 293 9.29 14.71 34.44
CA ASP A 293 10.66 14.39 34.86
C ASP A 293 11.10 12.95 34.53
N THR A 294 10.16 12.05 34.27
CA THR A 294 10.41 10.62 33.99
C THR A 294 10.33 10.26 32.51
N VAL A 295 10.13 11.25 31.65
CA VAL A 295 10.00 11.04 30.19
C VAL A 295 11.38 11.10 29.55
N GLN A 296 11.71 10.04 28.80
CA GLN A 296 12.86 9.99 27.91
C GLN A 296 12.34 9.94 26.47
N LEU A 297 12.86 10.86 25.64
CA LEU A 297 12.52 10.94 24.20
C LEU A 297 13.54 10.15 23.38
#